data_7a6fa820df2922b72ff0544f28359c15
#
_entry.id   7a6fa820df2922b72ff0544f28359c15
#
_cell.length_a   1.000
_cell.length_b   1.000
_cell.length_c   1.000
_cell.angle_alpha   90.00
_cell.angle_beta   90.00
_cell.angle_gamma   90.00
#
_symmetry.space_group_name_H-M   'P 1'
#
loop_
_entity.id
_entity.type
_entity.pdbx_description
1 polymer ?
#
loop_
_entity_poly.entity_id
_entity_poly.type
_entity_poly.pdbx_seq_one_letter_code
_entity_poly.pdbx_strand_id
1 'polypeptide(L)'
;MAHQEHREHDTLDTIDEQVLKGELFFERHGKKIIIAVAALLVIALGFFAYHRFVTIPKSEKATAQMFVAEDSFMLGQDSLALKGQGAGTQGFEAIAKNFSGTDAANLAHAYSGICLYDMGKYQEALTELKKFSSDEAVVAPSIQRIIGDCYVQLGKLDDARSEEHTSELQSH
;
A
#
# COMPACT_ATOMS: atom_id res chain seq x y z
N MET A 1 -31.19 -52.51 17.20
CA MET A 1 -29.78 -52.49 17.64
C MET A 1 -28.81 -52.89 16.52
N ALA A 2 -29.12 -53.81 15.64
CA ALA A 2 -28.22 -54.28 14.55
C ALA A 2 -27.87 -53.21 13.47
N HIS A 3 -28.64 -52.13 13.33
CA HIS A 3 -28.43 -51.15 12.29
C HIS A 3 -27.46 -50.02 12.69
N GLN A 4 -27.09 -49.89 13.94
CA GLN A 4 -26.08 -48.94 14.42
C GLN A 4 -24.67 -49.52 14.38
N GLU A 5 -24.51 -50.79 14.69
CA GLU A 5 -23.20 -51.46 14.61
C GLU A 5 -22.63 -51.52 13.19
N HIS A 6 -23.50 -51.63 12.17
CA HIS A 6 -23.05 -51.71 10.79
C HIS A 6 -22.57 -50.36 10.24
N ARG A 7 -23.03 -49.21 10.78
CA ARG A 7 -22.56 -47.89 10.40
C ARG A 7 -21.25 -47.48 11.07
N GLU A 8 -21.03 -47.94 12.30
CA GLU A 8 -19.76 -47.68 13.00
C GLU A 8 -18.61 -48.46 12.36
N HIS A 9 -18.86 -49.68 11.90
CA HIS A 9 -17.85 -50.47 11.22
C HIS A 9 -17.47 -49.88 9.84
N ASP A 10 -18.44 -49.41 9.07
CA ASP A 10 -18.21 -48.77 7.77
C ASP A 10 -17.44 -47.45 7.90
N THR A 11 -17.64 -46.71 9.00
CA THR A 11 -16.92 -45.42 9.23
C THR A 11 -15.47 -45.66 9.71
N LEU A 12 -15.22 -46.70 10.48
CA LEU A 12 -13.86 -47.05 10.91
C LEU A 12 -13.03 -47.59 9.75
N ASP A 13 -13.61 -48.44 8.90
CA ASP A 13 -12.94 -48.97 7.69
C ASP A 13 -12.57 -47.83 6.69
N THR A 14 -13.45 -46.82 6.54
CA THR A 14 -13.16 -45.65 5.69
C THR A 14 -12.07 -44.75 6.26
N ILE A 15 -11.98 -44.64 7.60
CA ILE A 15 -10.92 -43.85 8.26
C ILE A 15 -9.58 -44.58 8.12
N ASP A 16 -9.54 -45.87 8.33
CA ASP A 16 -8.32 -46.67 8.18
C ASP A 16 -7.80 -46.67 6.74
N GLU A 17 -8.69 -46.73 5.73
CA GLU A 17 -8.29 -46.62 4.33
C GLU A 17 -7.74 -45.22 3.96
N GLN A 18 -8.30 -44.15 4.53
CA GLN A 18 -7.78 -42.78 4.34
C GLN A 18 -6.44 -42.55 5.03
N VAL A 19 -6.24 -43.08 6.23
CA VAL A 19 -4.98 -43.04 6.98
C VAL A 19 -3.90 -43.82 6.22
N LEU A 20 -4.19 -45.01 5.74
CA LEU A 20 -3.24 -45.80 4.94
C LEU A 20 -2.83 -45.11 3.62
N LYS A 21 -3.78 -44.47 2.94
CA LYS A 21 -3.48 -43.66 1.74
C LYS A 21 -2.63 -42.44 2.06
N GLY A 22 -2.85 -41.83 3.22
CA GLY A 22 -2.04 -40.74 3.75
C GLY A 22 -0.61 -41.16 4.03
N GLU A 23 -0.40 -42.29 4.71
CA GLU A 23 0.91 -42.84 5.02
C GLU A 23 1.72 -43.18 3.77
N LEU A 24 1.11 -43.85 2.79
CA LEU A 24 1.75 -44.17 1.51
C LEU A 24 2.10 -42.92 0.70
N PHE A 25 1.28 -41.88 0.77
CA PHE A 25 1.59 -40.58 0.14
C PHE A 25 2.78 -39.91 0.81
N PHE A 26 2.84 -39.91 2.14
CA PHE A 26 3.96 -39.36 2.90
C PHE A 26 5.26 -40.15 2.69
N GLU A 27 5.20 -41.46 2.64
CA GLU A 27 6.38 -42.28 2.31
C GLU A 27 6.96 -41.96 0.95
N ARG A 28 6.08 -41.78 -0.05
CA ARG A 28 6.50 -41.55 -1.44
C ARG A 28 6.93 -40.12 -1.72
N HIS A 29 6.38 -39.13 -1.03
CA HIS A 29 6.59 -37.70 -1.28
C HIS A 29 7.19 -36.95 -0.09
N GLY A 30 7.40 -37.58 1.05
CA GLY A 30 7.82 -36.96 2.31
C GLY A 30 9.06 -36.07 2.16
N LYS A 31 10.09 -36.53 1.45
CA LYS A 31 11.29 -35.73 1.19
C LYS A 31 10.98 -34.46 0.40
N LYS A 32 10.10 -34.52 -0.60
CA LYS A 32 9.72 -33.38 -1.42
C LYS A 32 8.86 -32.38 -0.62
N ILE A 33 7.97 -32.90 0.24
CA ILE A 33 7.14 -32.10 1.13
C ILE A 33 8.01 -31.35 2.14
N ILE A 34 8.96 -32.05 2.78
CA ILE A 34 9.91 -31.43 3.73
C ILE A 34 10.72 -30.31 3.05
N ILE A 35 11.22 -30.57 1.85
CA ILE A 35 11.97 -29.54 1.08
C ILE A 35 11.06 -28.36 0.74
N ALA A 36 9.81 -28.58 0.31
CA ALA A 36 8.87 -27.51 0.00
C ALA A 36 8.53 -26.68 1.24
N VAL A 37 8.27 -27.32 2.39
CA VAL A 37 8.01 -26.63 3.66
C VAL A 37 9.24 -25.85 4.12
N ALA A 38 10.44 -26.42 4.02
CA ALA A 38 11.67 -25.73 4.36
C ALA A 38 11.90 -24.51 3.47
N ALA A 39 11.65 -24.62 2.17
CA ALA A 39 11.74 -23.49 1.24
C ALA A 39 10.75 -22.37 1.59
N LEU A 40 9.50 -22.71 1.90
CA LEU A 40 8.50 -21.75 2.36
C LEU A 40 8.92 -21.03 3.65
N LEU A 41 9.47 -21.78 4.62
CA LEU A 41 9.98 -21.20 5.88
C LEU A 41 11.14 -20.22 5.62
N VAL A 42 12.09 -20.57 4.73
CA VAL A 42 13.19 -19.67 4.36
C VAL A 42 12.68 -18.39 3.71
N ILE A 43 11.69 -18.50 2.81
CA ILE A 43 11.05 -17.33 2.16
C ILE A 43 10.35 -16.47 3.22
N ALA A 44 9.58 -17.08 4.11
CA ALA A 44 8.86 -16.37 5.17
C ALA A 44 9.82 -15.65 6.14
N LEU A 45 10.91 -16.31 6.55
CA LEU A 45 11.94 -15.72 7.40
C LEU A 45 12.68 -14.59 6.68
N GLY A 46 13.01 -14.76 5.40
CA GLY A 46 13.62 -13.72 4.58
C GLY A 46 12.72 -12.49 4.44
N PHE A 47 11.44 -12.70 4.18
CA PHE A 47 10.44 -11.63 4.12
C PHE A 47 10.30 -10.91 5.47
N PHE A 48 10.20 -11.66 6.57
CA PHE A 48 10.11 -11.09 7.91
C PHE A 48 11.35 -10.27 8.28
N ALA A 49 12.54 -10.79 7.99
CA ALA A 49 13.79 -10.08 8.23
C ALA A 49 13.87 -8.79 7.40
N TYR A 50 13.54 -8.85 6.11
CA TYR A 50 13.49 -7.67 5.24
C TYR A 50 12.51 -6.62 5.77
N HIS A 51 11.30 -7.02 6.12
CA HIS A 51 10.29 -6.10 6.66
C HIS A 51 10.77 -5.45 7.97
N ARG A 52 11.34 -6.24 8.90
CA ARG A 52 11.78 -5.76 10.22
C ARG A 52 13.00 -4.85 10.16
N PHE A 53 13.97 -5.16 9.30
CA PHE A 53 15.25 -4.46 9.28
C PHE A 53 15.36 -3.38 8.21
N VAL A 54 14.52 -3.42 7.17
CA VAL A 54 14.56 -2.46 6.06
C VAL A 54 13.32 -1.58 6.04
N THR A 55 12.13 -2.18 6.02
CA THR A 55 10.88 -1.43 5.83
C THR A 55 10.54 -0.56 7.04
N ILE A 56 10.61 -1.11 8.26
CA ILE A 56 10.25 -0.35 9.47
C ILE A 56 11.16 0.86 9.68
N PRO A 57 12.50 0.75 9.73
CA PRO A 57 13.35 1.91 9.94
C PRO A 57 13.29 2.92 8.79
N LYS A 58 13.00 2.47 7.56
CA LYS A 58 12.76 3.36 6.43
C LYS A 58 11.48 4.17 6.62
N SER A 59 10.40 3.53 7.06
CA SER A 59 9.11 4.18 7.34
C SER A 59 9.21 5.20 8.49
N GLU A 60 9.87 4.84 9.59
CA GLU A 60 10.09 5.73 10.74
C GLU A 60 10.86 7.00 10.34
N LYS A 61 11.92 6.85 9.55
CA LYS A 61 12.68 8.00 9.03
C LYS A 61 11.85 8.86 8.09
N ALA A 62 11.05 8.25 7.22
CA ALA A 62 10.17 8.97 6.32
C ALA A 62 9.15 9.81 7.10
N THR A 63 8.49 9.22 8.10
CA THR A 63 7.53 9.91 8.97
C THR A 63 8.19 11.08 9.72
N ALA A 64 9.39 10.88 10.26
CA ALA A 64 10.13 11.96 10.95
C ALA A 64 10.43 13.14 10.02
N GLN A 65 10.77 12.89 8.75
CA GLN A 65 10.99 13.95 7.76
C GLN A 65 9.68 14.65 7.35
N MET A 66 8.55 13.91 7.29
CA MET A 66 7.25 14.48 7.00
C MET A 66 6.87 15.61 7.96
N PHE A 67 7.06 15.43 9.27
CA PHE A 67 6.73 16.46 10.26
C PHE A 67 7.37 17.82 9.96
N VAL A 68 8.62 17.82 9.52
CA VAL A 68 9.33 19.09 9.21
C VAL A 68 8.79 19.75 7.94
N ALA A 69 8.45 18.94 6.93
CA ALA A 69 7.85 19.44 5.69
C ALA A 69 6.42 19.95 5.93
N GLU A 70 5.64 19.22 6.74
CA GLU A 70 4.26 19.59 7.13
C GLU A 70 4.24 20.91 7.94
N ASP A 71 5.22 21.12 8.84
CA ASP A 71 5.33 22.39 9.59
C ASP A 71 5.51 23.58 8.63
N SER A 72 6.36 23.45 7.63
CA SER A 72 6.52 24.46 6.58
C SER A 72 5.25 24.67 5.77
N PHE A 73 4.53 23.60 5.45
CA PHE A 73 3.26 23.63 4.73
C PHE A 73 2.19 24.36 5.55
N MET A 74 2.03 24.04 6.82
CA MET A 74 1.07 24.70 7.71
C MET A 74 1.33 26.22 7.87
N LEU A 75 2.56 26.64 7.69
CA LEU A 75 2.96 28.05 7.66
C LEU A 75 2.73 28.74 6.29
N GLY A 76 2.15 28.02 5.33
CA GLY A 76 1.94 28.53 3.95
C GLY A 76 3.23 28.72 3.15
N GLN A 77 4.30 28.02 3.54
CA GLN A 77 5.61 28.11 2.88
C GLN A 77 5.76 26.97 1.86
N ASP A 78 4.87 26.91 0.87
CA ASP A 78 4.75 25.80 -0.09
C ASP A 78 6.06 25.45 -0.78
N SER A 79 6.85 26.44 -1.16
CA SER A 79 8.14 26.23 -1.81
C SER A 79 9.14 25.53 -0.87
N LEU A 80 9.15 25.88 0.43
CA LEU A 80 10.01 25.26 1.42
C LEU A 80 9.49 23.89 1.81
N ALA A 81 8.17 23.71 1.95
CA ALA A 81 7.55 22.42 2.19
C ALA A 81 7.87 21.44 1.06
N LEU A 82 7.80 21.90 -0.18
CA LEU A 82 8.05 21.10 -1.38
C LEU A 82 9.53 20.71 -1.52
N LYS A 83 10.46 21.66 -1.37
CA LYS A 83 11.90 21.47 -1.66
C LYS A 83 12.76 21.16 -0.43
N GLY A 84 12.31 21.53 0.76
CA GLY A 84 13.08 21.49 1.99
C GLY A 84 13.82 22.79 2.29
N GLN A 85 14.29 22.93 3.56
CA GLN A 85 14.94 24.16 4.06
C GLN A 85 16.47 24.14 3.94
N GLY A 86 17.07 23.20 3.19
CA GLY A 86 18.53 23.09 3.05
C GLY A 86 19.11 21.80 3.62
N ALA A 87 20.40 21.83 3.98
CA ALA A 87 21.13 20.62 4.37
C ALA A 87 20.49 19.87 5.55
N GLY A 88 19.97 18.68 5.31
CA GLY A 88 19.37 17.80 6.32
C GLY A 88 17.85 17.85 6.43
N THR A 89 17.18 18.82 5.80
CA THR A 89 15.72 18.95 5.83
C THR A 89 15.14 18.61 4.46
N GLN A 90 14.47 17.47 4.38
CA GLN A 90 13.87 17.03 3.12
C GLN A 90 12.47 17.63 2.98
N GLY A 91 12.17 18.21 1.82
CA GLY A 91 10.80 18.57 1.43
C GLY A 91 10.06 17.37 0.86
N PHE A 92 8.77 17.55 0.59
CA PHE A 92 7.88 16.47 0.15
C PHE A 92 8.39 15.76 -1.12
N GLU A 93 8.96 16.46 -2.09
CA GLU A 93 9.53 15.83 -3.30
C GLU A 93 10.66 14.84 -2.97
N ALA A 94 11.55 15.24 -2.07
CA ALA A 94 12.67 14.39 -1.67
C ALA A 94 12.18 13.19 -0.83
N ILE A 95 11.18 13.39 0.04
CA ILE A 95 10.57 12.32 0.84
C ILE A 95 9.89 11.31 -0.07
N ALA A 96 9.04 11.74 -1.00
CA ALA A 96 8.37 10.87 -1.96
C ALA A 96 9.35 10.00 -2.76
N LYS A 97 10.48 10.58 -3.16
CA LYS A 97 11.53 9.88 -3.92
C LYS A 97 12.36 8.92 -3.06
N ASN A 98 12.89 9.40 -1.94
CA ASN A 98 13.88 8.67 -1.15
C ASN A 98 13.25 7.55 -0.31
N PHE A 99 11.98 7.71 0.07
CA PHE A 99 11.24 6.77 0.89
C PHE A 99 10.12 6.03 0.14
N SER A 100 10.23 5.97 -1.18
CA SER A 100 9.27 5.27 -2.05
C SER A 100 8.86 3.91 -1.47
N GLY A 101 7.55 3.59 -1.52
CA GLY A 101 6.97 2.37 -0.96
C GLY A 101 6.64 2.46 0.54
N THR A 102 6.72 3.63 1.16
CA THR A 102 6.21 3.91 2.52
C THR A 102 4.93 4.77 2.44
N ASP A 103 4.08 4.69 3.47
CA ASP A 103 2.87 5.52 3.56
C ASP A 103 3.21 7.00 3.58
N ALA A 104 4.31 7.37 4.25
CA ALA A 104 4.81 8.75 4.27
C ALA A 104 5.19 9.24 2.87
N ALA A 105 5.81 8.41 2.02
CA ALA A 105 6.11 8.79 0.64
C ALA A 105 4.85 8.91 -0.22
N ASN A 106 3.86 8.05 0.00
CA ASN A 106 2.56 8.16 -0.65
C ASN A 106 1.87 9.48 -0.28
N LEU A 107 1.83 9.81 1.01
CA LEU A 107 1.28 11.08 1.50
C LEU A 107 2.08 12.29 1.00
N ALA A 108 3.41 12.18 0.90
CA ALA A 108 4.27 13.23 0.35
C ALA A 108 3.95 13.56 -1.11
N HIS A 109 3.47 12.61 -1.91
CA HIS A 109 2.96 12.88 -3.26
C HIS A 109 1.71 13.78 -3.23
N ALA A 110 0.77 13.54 -2.29
CA ALA A 110 -0.41 14.39 -2.13
C ALA A 110 -0.02 15.82 -1.74
N TYR A 111 0.80 15.98 -0.70
CA TYR A 111 1.25 17.31 -0.27
C TYR A 111 2.09 18.01 -1.33
N SER A 112 2.95 17.31 -2.06
CA SER A 112 3.68 17.89 -3.18
C SER A 112 2.74 18.45 -4.25
N GLY A 113 1.69 17.69 -4.57
CA GLY A 113 0.69 18.11 -5.54
C GLY A 113 -0.10 19.34 -5.06
N ILE A 114 -0.45 19.41 -3.78
CA ILE A 114 -1.16 20.56 -3.19
C ILE A 114 -0.25 21.81 -3.23
N CYS A 115 0.99 21.70 -2.76
CA CYS A 115 1.95 22.82 -2.85
C CYS A 115 2.11 23.32 -4.29
N LEU A 116 2.23 22.42 -5.26
CA LEU A 116 2.34 22.78 -6.68
C LEU A 116 1.07 23.45 -7.21
N TYR A 117 -0.10 23.00 -6.77
CA TYR A 117 -1.38 23.63 -7.10
C TYR A 117 -1.45 25.06 -6.57
N ASP A 118 -1.12 25.28 -5.29
CA ASP A 118 -1.11 26.59 -4.64
C ASP A 118 -0.09 27.56 -5.30
N MET A 119 1.00 27.00 -5.81
CA MET A 119 1.99 27.74 -6.61
C MET A 119 1.58 27.99 -8.07
N GLY A 120 0.39 27.55 -8.50
CA GLY A 120 -0.11 27.70 -9.87
C GLY A 120 0.51 26.75 -10.91
N LYS A 121 1.24 25.73 -10.46
CA LYS A 121 1.93 24.74 -11.32
C LYS A 121 1.04 23.53 -11.58
N TYR A 122 -0.10 23.75 -12.17
CA TYR A 122 -1.18 22.76 -12.30
C TYR A 122 -0.80 21.47 -13.02
N GLN A 123 0.07 21.52 -14.03
CA GLN A 123 0.50 20.33 -14.75
C GLN A 123 1.44 19.45 -13.91
N GLU A 124 2.32 20.07 -13.12
CA GLU A 124 3.20 19.38 -12.18
C GLU A 124 2.38 18.82 -11.01
N ALA A 125 1.41 19.61 -10.51
CA ALA A 125 0.48 19.18 -9.46
C ALA A 125 -0.27 17.89 -9.86
N LEU A 126 -0.85 17.84 -11.06
CA LEU A 126 -1.51 16.64 -11.58
C LEU A 126 -0.58 15.42 -11.58
N THR A 127 0.69 15.63 -11.93
CA THR A 127 1.67 14.53 -11.99
C THR A 127 1.94 13.93 -10.61
N GLU A 128 1.99 14.76 -9.57
CA GLU A 128 2.21 14.31 -8.21
C GLU A 128 0.93 13.75 -7.56
N LEU A 129 -0.20 14.45 -7.71
CA LEU A 129 -1.49 14.01 -7.15
C LEU A 129 -1.92 12.63 -7.66
N LYS A 130 -1.67 12.33 -8.93
CA LYS A 130 -1.99 11.03 -9.54
C LYS A 130 -1.14 9.87 -9.06
N LYS A 131 -0.03 10.13 -8.38
CA LYS A 131 0.78 9.08 -7.74
C LYS A 131 0.27 8.71 -6.35
N PHE A 132 -0.54 9.59 -5.74
CA PHE A 132 -1.17 9.32 -4.46
C PHE A 132 -2.27 8.27 -4.60
N SER A 133 -2.30 7.32 -3.68
CA SER A 133 -3.31 6.27 -3.60
C SER A 133 -3.81 6.15 -2.16
N SER A 134 -5.13 6.22 -1.96
CA SER A 134 -5.75 6.02 -0.65
C SER A 134 -7.15 5.46 -0.84
N ASP A 135 -7.51 4.52 0.03
CA ASP A 135 -8.88 3.98 0.13
C ASP A 135 -9.71 4.71 1.20
N GLU A 136 -9.16 5.76 1.81
CA GLU A 136 -9.85 6.53 2.84
C GLU A 136 -10.95 7.40 2.24
N ALA A 137 -12.17 7.26 2.77
CA ALA A 137 -13.38 7.91 2.25
C ALA A 137 -13.37 9.45 2.27
N VAL A 138 -12.46 10.08 3.00
CA VAL A 138 -12.35 11.55 3.10
C VAL A 138 -11.16 12.08 2.29
N VAL A 139 -10.02 11.41 2.35
CA VAL A 139 -8.78 11.88 1.73
C VAL A 139 -8.81 11.69 0.21
N ALA A 140 -9.22 10.53 -0.26
CA ALA A 140 -9.26 10.23 -1.70
C ALA A 140 -10.17 11.20 -2.47
N PRO A 141 -11.42 11.47 -2.08
CA PRO A 141 -12.27 12.45 -2.76
C PRO A 141 -11.72 13.88 -2.73
N SER A 142 -11.03 14.26 -1.64
CA SER A 142 -10.43 15.60 -1.53
C SER A 142 -9.31 15.79 -2.56
N ILE A 143 -8.47 14.80 -2.75
CA ILE A 143 -7.40 14.82 -3.76
C ILE A 143 -7.99 14.78 -5.16
N GLN A 144 -9.02 13.98 -5.42
CA GLN A 144 -9.71 13.93 -6.72
C GLN A 144 -10.29 15.29 -7.10
N ARG A 145 -10.86 16.02 -6.14
CA ARG A 145 -11.36 17.38 -6.37
C ARG A 145 -10.23 18.33 -6.83
N ILE A 146 -9.06 18.28 -6.16
CA ILE A 146 -7.91 19.12 -6.55
C ILE A 146 -7.41 18.74 -7.95
N ILE A 147 -7.43 17.45 -8.30
CA ILE A 147 -7.11 16.98 -9.65
C ILE A 147 -8.10 17.57 -10.66
N GLY A 148 -9.40 17.55 -10.36
CA GLY A 148 -10.43 18.20 -11.20
C GLY A 148 -10.19 19.68 -11.37
N ASP A 149 -9.90 20.40 -10.28
CA ASP A 149 -9.57 21.83 -10.30
C ASP A 149 -8.32 22.11 -11.16
N CYS A 150 -7.28 21.29 -11.09
CA CYS A 150 -6.11 21.39 -11.95
C CYS A 150 -6.48 21.29 -13.44
N TYR A 151 -7.37 20.36 -13.80
CA TYR A 151 -7.83 20.23 -15.19
C TYR A 151 -8.62 21.45 -15.66
N VAL A 152 -9.48 22.01 -14.80
CA VAL A 152 -10.20 23.27 -15.09
C VAL A 152 -9.21 24.41 -15.37
N GLN A 153 -8.19 24.57 -14.51
CA GLN A 153 -7.16 25.60 -14.67
C GLN A 153 -6.33 25.43 -15.96
N LEU A 154 -6.16 24.19 -16.41
CA LEU A 154 -5.48 23.87 -17.67
C LEU A 154 -6.40 23.93 -18.90
N GLY A 155 -7.68 24.27 -18.73
CA GLY A 155 -8.66 24.33 -19.82
C GLY A 155 -9.12 22.96 -20.34
N LYS A 156 -8.87 21.88 -19.60
CA LYS A 156 -9.21 20.49 -19.94
C LYS A 156 -10.54 20.08 -19.30
N LEU A 157 -11.63 20.67 -19.72
CA LEU A 157 -12.95 20.54 -19.07
C LEU A 157 -13.54 19.12 -19.14
N ASP A 158 -13.26 18.37 -20.19
CA ASP A 158 -13.73 16.99 -20.33
C ASP A 158 -13.04 16.07 -19.33
N ASP A 159 -11.73 16.24 -19.13
CA ASP A 159 -10.96 15.52 -18.13
C ASP A 159 -11.43 15.88 -16.71
N ALA A 160 -11.69 17.17 -16.43
CA ALA A 160 -12.21 17.63 -15.15
C ALA A 160 -13.55 16.95 -14.78
N ARG A 161 -14.48 16.89 -15.73
CA ARG A 161 -15.79 16.24 -15.52
C ARG A 161 -15.67 14.74 -15.26
N SER A 162 -14.73 14.07 -15.90
CA SER A 162 -14.46 12.64 -15.69
C SER A 162 -13.96 12.34 -14.27
N GLU A 163 -13.10 13.18 -13.72
CA GLU A 163 -12.58 13.03 -12.35
C GLU A 163 -13.68 13.31 -11.31
N GLU A 164 -14.52 14.32 -11.53
CA GLU A 164 -15.64 14.65 -10.63
C GLU A 164 -16.63 13.46 -10.52
N HIS A 165 -16.95 12.81 -11.63
CA HIS A 165 -17.83 11.63 -11.64
C HIS A 165 -17.20 10.43 -10.91
N THR A 166 -15.89 10.27 -10.97
CA THR A 166 -15.16 9.21 -10.25
C THR A 166 -15.17 9.48 -8.75
N SER A 167 -15.03 10.73 -8.33
CA SER A 167 -15.08 11.16 -6.92
C SER A 167 -16.46 10.88 -6.28
N GLU A 168 -17.56 11.13 -7.01
CA GLU A 168 -18.92 10.85 -6.54
C GLU A 168 -19.15 9.35 -6.30
N LEU A 169 -18.63 8.49 -7.17
CA LEU A 169 -18.78 7.03 -7.04
C LEU A 169 -17.99 6.43 -5.87
N GLN A 170 -16.90 7.07 -5.44
CA GLN A 170 -16.09 6.62 -4.31
C GLN A 170 -16.62 7.09 -2.95
N SER A 171 -17.57 8.04 -2.93
CA SER A 171 -18.18 8.59 -1.71
C SER A 171 -19.40 7.80 -1.20
N HIS A 172 -19.79 6.72 -1.85
CA HIS A 172 -20.88 5.81 -1.50
C HIS A 172 -20.36 4.41 -1.15
#